data_430a144d610caebef6406d9dc286e7cd
#
_entry.id   430a144d610caebef6406d9dc286e7cd
#
_cell.length_a   1.000
_cell.length_b   1.000
_cell.length_c   1.000
_cell.angle_alpha   90.00
_cell.angle_beta   90.00
_cell.angle_gamma   90.00
#
_symmetry.space_group_name_H-M   'P 1'
#
loop_
_entity.id
_entity.type
_entity.pdbx_description
1 polymer ?
#
loop_
_entity_poly.entity_id
_entity_poly.type
_entity_poly.pdbx_seq_one_letter_code
_entity_poly.pdbx_strand_id
1 'polypeptide(L)'
;MKFKCERDTLISALSRAGRAVTAKVGPVVGLSGVLLELTGDSLSVTGSDVDLTIADRVTVTGGENGAALVQARLLTDIVRSLDLGAVEVEFDEQGLKVRSGRSEFSLRTMPESDFPRIPLLGEATVTVDGQTLVGGLRQVVSAAGRDESRPVLTGVLLTPFGGGLRVVATDSYRLAQRDLDSVSMEVGDKGVLVPSRALEEVARLVVGDVRVGVQLDESTVLFEVGATRLSARLINGDFPSYEGLIPTDHPNRLVADRKTLLDAIRRVRLLALAQVPMRVSMTAGALTLSATAQDVGEATEEMAASYEGEDLVIAFNAQYLHDGVEALDGDEILLYTADKLKPALLRSPEREDFLYVLMPLRIT
;
A
#
# COMPACT_ATOMS: atom_id res chain seq x y z
N MET A 1 -20.98 22.48 -17.75
CA MET A 1 -19.68 22.60 -17.07
C MET A 1 -18.61 22.94 -18.10
N LYS A 2 -17.78 23.96 -17.84
CA LYS A 2 -16.68 24.30 -18.74
C LYS A 2 -15.47 24.80 -17.96
N PHE A 3 -14.27 24.28 -18.28
CA PHE A 3 -13.00 24.73 -17.66
C PHE A 3 -11.81 24.52 -18.60
N LYS A 4 -10.71 25.18 -18.24
CA LYS A 4 -9.41 25.03 -18.89
C LYS A 4 -8.31 24.85 -17.85
N CYS A 5 -7.39 23.90 -18.07
CA CYS A 5 -6.24 23.68 -17.19
C CYS A 5 -5.05 23.11 -17.96
N GLU A 6 -3.90 23.05 -17.33
CA GLU A 6 -2.74 22.35 -17.88
C GLU A 6 -2.96 20.83 -17.89
N ARG A 7 -2.53 20.17 -18.98
CA ARG A 7 -2.65 18.71 -19.16
C ARG A 7 -2.12 17.93 -17.95
N ASP A 8 -0.94 18.29 -17.46
CA ASP A 8 -0.28 17.56 -16.37
C ASP A 8 -1.03 17.70 -15.03
N THR A 9 -1.70 18.83 -14.81
CA THR A 9 -2.58 19.03 -13.65
C THR A 9 -3.79 18.10 -13.73
N LEU A 10 -4.45 18.03 -14.88
CA LEU A 10 -5.63 17.17 -15.06
C LEU A 10 -5.27 15.70 -14.99
N ILE A 11 -4.17 15.27 -15.65
CA ILE A 11 -3.74 13.86 -15.62
C ILE A 11 -3.33 13.40 -14.23
N SER A 12 -2.73 14.30 -13.42
CA SER A 12 -2.38 14.00 -12.04
C SER A 12 -3.62 13.75 -11.19
N ALA A 13 -4.64 14.61 -11.28
CA ALA A 13 -5.90 14.46 -10.56
C ALA A 13 -6.67 13.20 -11.01
N LEU A 14 -6.80 12.97 -12.32
CA LEU A 14 -7.43 11.78 -12.88
C LEU A 14 -6.71 10.49 -12.45
N SER A 15 -5.37 10.51 -12.42
CA SER A 15 -4.57 9.34 -12.02
C SER A 15 -4.72 9.03 -10.53
N ARG A 16 -4.83 10.05 -9.65
CA ARG A 16 -5.07 9.83 -8.22
C ARG A 16 -6.47 9.29 -7.98
N ALA A 17 -7.50 9.97 -8.46
CA ALA A 17 -8.89 9.54 -8.31
C ALA A 17 -9.15 8.16 -8.95
N GLY A 18 -8.55 7.91 -10.11
CA GLY A 18 -8.69 6.65 -10.83
C GLY A 18 -8.18 5.41 -10.09
N ARG A 19 -7.35 5.56 -9.05
CA ARG A 19 -6.90 4.44 -8.22
C ARG A 19 -7.99 3.88 -7.30
N ALA A 20 -9.00 4.68 -6.97
CA ALA A 20 -10.17 4.22 -6.24
C ALA A 20 -11.27 3.66 -7.14
N VAL A 21 -11.10 3.68 -8.45
CA VAL A 21 -12.10 3.22 -9.41
C VAL A 21 -11.98 1.71 -9.64
N THR A 22 -13.10 1.02 -9.73
CA THR A 22 -13.13 -0.41 -10.03
C THR A 22 -12.75 -0.67 -11.49
N ALA A 23 -11.71 -1.48 -11.73
CA ALA A 23 -11.26 -1.81 -13.09
C ALA A 23 -12.25 -2.70 -13.86
N LYS A 24 -13.10 -3.46 -13.16
CA LYS A 24 -14.12 -4.33 -13.75
C LYS A 24 -15.43 -3.56 -13.83
N VAL A 25 -16.03 -3.53 -15.00
CA VAL A 25 -17.42 -3.06 -15.16
C VAL A 25 -18.32 -4.04 -14.40
N GLY A 26 -18.72 -3.65 -13.20
CA GLY A 26 -19.63 -4.40 -12.35
C GLY A 26 -21.10 -4.02 -12.61
N PRO A 27 -22.04 -4.53 -11.79
CA PRO A 27 -23.45 -4.18 -11.92
C PRO A 27 -23.74 -2.68 -11.71
N VAL A 28 -22.85 -1.95 -11.05
CA VAL A 28 -22.94 -0.50 -10.86
C VAL A 28 -21.94 0.18 -11.78
N VAL A 29 -22.43 0.64 -12.93
CA VAL A 29 -21.59 1.21 -13.99
C VAL A 29 -20.84 2.47 -13.52
N GLY A 30 -21.44 3.27 -12.65
CA GLY A 30 -20.86 4.50 -12.09
C GLY A 30 -19.53 4.29 -11.36
N LEU A 31 -19.27 3.09 -10.80
CA LEU A 31 -18.01 2.75 -10.13
C LEU A 31 -16.80 2.61 -11.08
N SER A 32 -17.02 2.59 -12.39
CA SER A 32 -15.97 2.62 -13.40
C SER A 32 -15.61 4.06 -13.83
N GLY A 33 -16.33 5.04 -13.31
CA GLY A 33 -16.21 6.46 -13.63
C GLY A 33 -15.44 7.28 -12.61
N VAL A 34 -15.01 8.46 -13.04
CA VAL A 34 -14.63 9.57 -12.17
C VAL A 34 -15.67 10.67 -12.28
N LEU A 35 -16.07 11.21 -11.14
CA LEU A 35 -16.95 12.36 -11.06
C LEU A 35 -16.07 13.63 -11.11
N LEU A 36 -16.35 14.48 -12.08
CA LEU A 36 -15.77 15.81 -12.22
C LEU A 36 -16.79 16.83 -11.71
N GLU A 37 -16.43 17.67 -10.76
CA GLU A 37 -17.29 18.72 -10.22
C GLU A 37 -16.54 20.04 -10.23
N LEU A 38 -17.08 21.04 -10.95
CA LEU A 38 -16.51 22.36 -11.04
C LEU A 38 -17.34 23.38 -10.26
N THR A 39 -16.68 24.11 -9.39
CA THR A 39 -17.24 25.27 -8.67
C THR A 39 -16.26 26.42 -8.72
N GLY A 40 -16.58 27.48 -9.48
CA GLY A 40 -15.64 28.57 -9.77
C GLY A 40 -14.39 28.04 -10.45
N ASP A 41 -13.23 28.33 -9.88
CA ASP A 41 -11.92 27.84 -10.34
C ASP A 41 -11.45 26.55 -9.67
N SER A 42 -12.31 25.90 -8.90
CA SER A 42 -11.99 24.65 -8.19
C SER A 42 -12.63 23.46 -8.88
N LEU A 43 -11.81 22.57 -9.44
CA LEU A 43 -12.23 21.28 -9.99
C LEU A 43 -11.94 20.19 -8.97
N SER A 44 -12.97 19.46 -8.55
CA SER A 44 -12.86 18.20 -7.81
C SER A 44 -12.95 17.02 -8.77
N VAL A 45 -12.00 16.09 -8.66
CA VAL A 45 -11.98 14.82 -9.41
C VAL A 45 -12.10 13.69 -8.41
N THR A 46 -13.22 12.98 -8.40
CA THR A 46 -13.52 11.94 -7.40
C THR A 46 -13.68 10.58 -8.05
N GLY A 47 -12.96 9.59 -7.54
CA GLY A 47 -13.14 8.17 -7.86
C GLY A 47 -13.51 7.37 -6.63
N SER A 48 -14.32 6.31 -6.79
CA SER A 48 -14.74 5.46 -5.69
C SER A 48 -15.10 4.06 -6.12
N ASP A 49 -14.82 3.07 -5.26
CA ASP A 49 -15.36 1.71 -5.36
C ASP A 49 -16.29 1.36 -4.18
N VAL A 50 -16.77 2.39 -3.45
CA VAL A 50 -17.59 2.35 -2.23
C VAL A 50 -16.75 2.15 -0.95
N ASP A 51 -15.76 1.28 -0.96
CA ASP A 51 -14.90 1.02 0.21
C ASP A 51 -13.72 1.99 0.28
N LEU A 52 -13.25 2.46 -0.87
CA LEU A 52 -12.21 3.48 -1.00
C LEU A 52 -12.68 4.60 -1.90
N THR A 53 -12.52 5.83 -1.45
CA THR A 53 -12.81 7.05 -2.23
C THR A 53 -11.59 7.96 -2.21
N ILE A 54 -11.20 8.44 -3.38
CA ILE A 54 -10.15 9.45 -3.53
C ILE A 54 -10.74 10.65 -4.26
N ALA A 55 -10.72 11.80 -3.61
CA ALA A 55 -11.10 13.09 -4.18
C ALA A 55 -9.86 13.99 -4.23
N ASP A 56 -9.50 14.43 -5.41
CA ASP A 56 -8.40 15.36 -5.63
C ASP A 56 -8.92 16.69 -6.13
N ARG A 57 -8.49 17.79 -5.50
CA ARG A 57 -8.93 19.13 -5.83
C ARG A 57 -7.81 19.90 -6.50
N VAL A 58 -8.09 20.45 -7.68
CA VAL A 58 -7.11 21.22 -8.44
C VAL A 58 -7.69 22.57 -8.86
N THR A 59 -6.82 23.57 -8.97
CA THR A 59 -7.20 24.89 -9.48
C THR A 59 -7.16 24.86 -11.00
N VAL A 60 -8.22 25.35 -11.61
CA VAL A 60 -8.40 25.46 -13.05
C VAL A 60 -8.88 26.89 -13.41
N THR A 61 -8.96 27.20 -14.68
CA THR A 61 -9.70 28.38 -15.15
C THR A 61 -11.13 27.96 -15.41
N GLY A 62 -12.03 28.26 -14.51
CA GLY A 62 -13.45 27.90 -14.59
C GLY A 62 -14.20 28.85 -15.53
N GLY A 63 -15.16 28.29 -16.26
CA GLY A 63 -16.08 29.05 -17.13
C GLY A 63 -17.52 28.86 -16.69
N GLU A 64 -17.97 27.64 -16.57
CA GLU A 64 -19.36 27.29 -16.21
C GLU A 64 -19.37 26.11 -15.23
N ASN A 65 -19.98 26.33 -14.05
CA ASN A 65 -20.11 25.29 -13.02
C ASN A 65 -20.91 24.10 -13.50
N GLY A 66 -20.72 22.93 -12.88
CA GLY A 66 -21.49 21.70 -13.14
C GLY A 66 -20.71 20.46 -12.78
N ALA A 67 -21.32 19.32 -13.07
CA ALA A 67 -20.74 18.01 -12.77
C ALA A 67 -20.87 17.09 -14.01
N ALA A 68 -19.95 16.14 -14.15
CA ALA A 68 -19.99 15.11 -15.17
C ALA A 68 -19.35 13.81 -14.66
N LEU A 69 -20.02 12.69 -14.86
CA LEU A 69 -19.50 11.36 -14.57
C LEU A 69 -18.99 10.71 -15.87
N VAL A 70 -17.71 10.39 -15.94
CA VAL A 70 -17.05 9.91 -17.14
C VAL A 70 -16.21 8.67 -16.85
N GLN A 71 -16.11 7.75 -17.81
CA GLN A 71 -15.28 6.57 -17.66
C GLN A 71 -13.81 6.95 -17.36
N ALA A 72 -13.32 6.56 -16.19
CA ALA A 72 -12.05 7.01 -15.63
C ALA A 72 -10.86 6.68 -16.54
N ARG A 73 -10.75 5.41 -16.95
CA ARG A 73 -9.62 4.94 -17.77
C ARG A 73 -9.57 5.64 -19.13
N LEU A 74 -10.70 5.72 -19.81
CA LEU A 74 -10.76 6.33 -21.15
C LEU A 74 -10.38 7.80 -21.09
N LEU A 75 -10.94 8.57 -20.14
CA LEU A 75 -10.60 9.98 -19.99
C LEU A 75 -9.11 10.17 -19.65
N THR A 76 -8.58 9.35 -18.74
CA THR A 76 -7.15 9.40 -18.35
C THR A 76 -6.24 9.10 -19.55
N ASP A 77 -6.56 8.09 -20.36
CA ASP A 77 -5.77 7.70 -21.52
C ASP A 77 -5.82 8.77 -22.63
N ILE A 78 -6.98 9.38 -22.84
CA ILE A 78 -7.12 10.52 -23.76
C ILE A 78 -6.25 11.69 -23.31
N VAL A 79 -6.43 12.17 -22.05
CA VAL A 79 -5.65 13.31 -21.54
C VAL A 79 -4.15 13.02 -21.57
N ARG A 80 -3.74 11.77 -21.28
CA ARG A 80 -2.33 11.36 -21.37
C ARG A 80 -1.77 11.41 -22.79
N SER A 81 -2.61 11.16 -23.80
CA SER A 81 -2.20 11.15 -25.21
C SER A 81 -2.08 12.55 -25.82
N LEU A 82 -2.62 13.59 -25.16
CA LEU A 82 -2.55 14.96 -25.66
C LEU A 82 -1.13 15.53 -25.55
N ASP A 83 -0.83 16.52 -26.37
CA ASP A 83 0.41 17.30 -26.26
C ASP A 83 0.44 18.10 -24.95
N LEU A 84 1.66 18.49 -24.52
CA LEU A 84 1.85 19.38 -23.37
C LEU A 84 1.15 20.73 -23.61
N GLY A 85 0.53 21.25 -22.56
CA GLY A 85 -0.13 22.55 -22.56
C GLY A 85 -1.56 22.50 -22.12
N ALA A 86 -2.33 23.46 -22.53
CA ALA A 86 -3.69 23.67 -22.05
C ALA A 86 -4.69 22.67 -22.66
N VAL A 87 -5.53 22.13 -21.80
CA VAL A 87 -6.68 21.28 -22.14
C VAL A 87 -7.96 22.04 -21.77
N GLU A 88 -8.88 22.12 -22.70
CA GLU A 88 -10.24 22.65 -22.48
C GLU A 88 -11.22 21.48 -22.38
N VAL A 89 -12.04 21.49 -21.33
CA VAL A 89 -13.07 20.48 -21.08
C VAL A 89 -14.42 21.18 -21.01
N GLU A 90 -15.37 20.67 -21.78
CA GLU A 90 -16.73 21.19 -21.85
C GLU A 90 -17.73 20.02 -21.77
N PHE A 91 -18.70 20.12 -20.90
CA PHE A 91 -19.79 19.15 -20.75
C PHE A 91 -21.12 19.84 -21.02
N ASP A 92 -21.87 19.28 -21.96
CA ASP A 92 -23.23 19.69 -22.35
C ASP A 92 -24.14 18.47 -22.51
N GLU A 93 -25.35 18.68 -23.05
CA GLU A 93 -26.33 17.61 -23.31
C GLU A 93 -25.82 16.55 -24.30
N GLN A 94 -24.79 16.84 -25.09
CA GLN A 94 -24.21 15.92 -26.08
C GLN A 94 -23.09 15.05 -25.50
N GLY A 95 -22.61 15.38 -24.30
CA GLY A 95 -21.54 14.66 -23.61
C GLY A 95 -20.35 15.53 -23.22
N LEU A 96 -19.22 14.91 -22.87
CA LEU A 96 -17.99 15.58 -22.48
C LEU A 96 -17.08 15.77 -23.72
N LYS A 97 -16.71 16.99 -24.01
CA LYS A 97 -15.73 17.34 -25.05
C LYS A 97 -14.41 17.72 -24.42
N VAL A 98 -13.31 17.15 -24.92
CA VAL A 98 -11.93 17.43 -24.50
C VAL A 98 -11.17 17.95 -25.70
N ARG A 99 -10.62 19.17 -25.59
CA ARG A 99 -9.88 19.83 -26.69
C ARG A 99 -8.47 20.22 -26.24
N SER A 100 -7.49 19.99 -27.10
CA SER A 100 -6.14 20.49 -26.94
C SER A 100 -5.49 20.66 -28.32
N GLY A 101 -5.05 21.88 -28.64
CA GLY A 101 -4.48 22.20 -29.96
C GLY A 101 -5.43 21.86 -31.10
N ARG A 102 -5.08 20.85 -31.89
CA ARG A 102 -5.90 20.37 -33.03
C ARG A 102 -6.72 19.14 -32.71
N SER A 103 -6.58 18.61 -31.51
CA SER A 103 -7.26 17.37 -31.07
C SER A 103 -8.57 17.70 -30.40
N GLU A 104 -9.62 17.00 -30.78
CA GLU A 104 -10.94 17.07 -30.16
C GLU A 104 -11.49 15.64 -29.95
N PHE A 105 -11.94 15.35 -28.73
CA PHE A 105 -12.56 14.11 -28.35
C PHE A 105 -13.95 14.40 -27.79
N SER A 106 -14.92 13.56 -28.15
CA SER A 106 -16.28 13.60 -27.59
C SER A 106 -16.57 12.29 -26.90
N LEU A 107 -16.87 12.35 -25.61
CA LEU A 107 -17.09 11.20 -24.75
C LEU A 107 -18.54 11.16 -24.28
N ARG A 108 -19.12 9.96 -24.24
CA ARG A 108 -20.40 9.75 -23.57
C ARG A 108 -20.18 9.82 -22.06
N THR A 109 -21.12 10.43 -21.37
CA THR A 109 -21.16 10.51 -19.91
C THR A 109 -22.12 9.47 -19.35
N MET A 110 -21.95 9.14 -18.09
CA MET A 110 -22.88 8.35 -17.30
C MET A 110 -23.77 9.30 -16.48
N PRO A 111 -24.99 8.90 -16.09
CA PRO A 111 -25.79 9.69 -15.16
C PRO A 111 -25.03 9.94 -13.86
N GLU A 112 -24.98 11.17 -13.38
CA GLU A 112 -24.35 11.53 -12.11
C GLU A 112 -24.94 10.75 -10.93
N SER A 113 -26.24 10.43 -11.00
CA SER A 113 -26.94 9.61 -10.00
C SER A 113 -26.36 8.21 -9.82
N ASP A 114 -25.63 7.70 -10.81
CA ASP A 114 -24.99 6.38 -10.75
C ASP A 114 -23.69 6.39 -9.95
N PHE A 115 -23.15 7.59 -9.64
CA PHE A 115 -22.00 7.70 -8.76
C PHE A 115 -22.43 7.57 -7.30
N PRO A 116 -21.76 6.73 -6.49
CA PRO A 116 -22.17 6.51 -5.11
C PRO A 116 -22.02 7.80 -4.30
N ARG A 117 -23.05 8.17 -3.56
CA ARG A 117 -22.97 9.25 -2.58
C ARG A 117 -22.26 8.74 -1.34
N ILE A 118 -20.98 9.04 -1.23
CA ILE A 118 -20.18 8.67 -0.08
C ILE A 118 -20.11 9.87 0.84
N PRO A 119 -20.55 9.75 2.10
CA PRO A 119 -20.36 10.81 3.07
C PRO A 119 -18.85 11.04 3.23
N LEU A 120 -18.36 12.18 2.79
CA LEU A 120 -17.01 12.61 3.16
C LEU A 120 -17.07 13.02 4.64
N LEU A 121 -16.18 12.46 5.44
CA LEU A 121 -15.95 12.94 6.80
C LEU A 121 -15.64 14.45 6.77
N GLY A 122 -15.79 15.13 7.90
CA GLY A 122 -15.47 16.53 8.05
C GLY A 122 -14.01 16.88 7.75
N GLU A 123 -13.45 17.80 8.48
CA GLU A 123 -12.02 18.15 8.41
C GLU A 123 -11.19 17.19 9.29
N ALA A 124 -9.92 17.03 8.95
CA ALA A 124 -8.99 16.25 9.76
C ALA A 124 -8.92 16.77 11.22
N THR A 125 -9.03 15.87 12.18
CA THR A 125 -8.99 16.19 13.61
C THR A 125 -7.56 16.14 14.17
N VAL A 126 -6.70 15.34 13.56
CA VAL A 126 -5.30 15.17 13.97
C VAL A 126 -4.40 15.36 12.75
N THR A 127 -3.21 15.89 12.96
CA THR A 127 -2.21 16.05 11.92
C THR A 127 -0.91 15.40 12.34
N VAL A 128 -0.42 14.46 11.54
CA VAL A 128 0.80 13.69 11.80
C VAL A 128 1.88 14.01 10.77
N ASP A 129 3.12 13.70 11.11
CA ASP A 129 4.24 13.78 10.17
C ASP A 129 4.10 12.70 9.09
N GLY A 130 4.06 13.12 7.84
CA GLY A 130 3.78 12.21 6.72
C GLY A 130 4.91 11.22 6.46
N GLN A 131 6.17 11.64 6.62
CA GLN A 131 7.32 10.75 6.38
C GLN A 131 7.39 9.65 7.44
N THR A 132 7.18 10.01 8.70
CA THR A 132 7.16 9.03 9.81
C THR A 132 6.03 8.03 9.63
N LEU A 133 4.80 8.51 9.34
CA LEU A 133 3.66 7.63 9.12
C LEU A 133 3.92 6.67 7.94
N VAL A 134 4.31 7.21 6.80
CA VAL A 134 4.51 6.42 5.57
C VAL A 134 5.72 5.49 5.69
N GLY A 135 6.78 5.89 6.40
CA GLY A 135 7.90 5.01 6.72
C GLY A 135 7.43 3.73 7.41
N GLY A 136 6.62 3.87 8.45
CA GLY A 136 6.05 2.71 9.16
C GLY A 136 5.06 1.91 8.32
N LEU A 137 4.17 2.59 7.58
CA LEU A 137 3.21 1.91 6.72
C LEU A 137 3.89 1.05 5.64
N ARG A 138 4.93 1.55 4.98
CA ARG A 138 5.68 0.80 3.94
C ARG A 138 6.32 -0.47 4.49
N GLN A 139 6.77 -0.47 5.73
CA GLN A 139 7.36 -1.63 6.38
C GLN A 139 6.33 -2.72 6.69
N VAL A 140 5.08 -2.33 6.98
CA VAL A 140 4.06 -3.25 7.51
C VAL A 140 3.08 -3.71 6.45
N VAL A 141 2.66 -2.85 5.52
CA VAL A 141 1.57 -3.11 4.57
C VAL A 141 1.82 -4.36 3.72
N SER A 142 3.08 -4.65 3.36
CA SER A 142 3.43 -5.85 2.58
C SER A 142 3.07 -7.16 3.25
N ALA A 143 2.96 -7.18 4.59
CA ALA A 143 2.59 -8.36 5.36
C ALA A 143 1.08 -8.62 5.44
N ALA A 144 0.24 -7.67 5.02
CA ALA A 144 -1.21 -7.87 4.97
C ALA A 144 -1.59 -8.94 3.93
N GLY A 145 -2.64 -9.68 4.24
CA GLY A 145 -3.21 -10.69 3.35
C GLY A 145 -3.93 -10.07 2.15
N ARG A 146 -4.14 -10.88 1.10
CA ARG A 146 -4.91 -10.50 -0.09
C ARG A 146 -6.15 -11.36 -0.29
N ASP A 147 -6.41 -12.27 0.62
CA ASP A 147 -7.53 -13.18 0.59
C ASP A 147 -8.78 -12.50 1.17
N GLU A 148 -9.69 -12.08 0.30
CA GLU A 148 -10.93 -11.41 0.66
C GLU A 148 -11.89 -12.30 1.48
N SER A 149 -11.68 -13.61 1.52
CA SER A 149 -12.44 -14.52 2.40
C SER A 149 -12.08 -14.36 3.87
N ARG A 150 -10.96 -13.69 4.17
CA ARG A 150 -10.48 -13.34 5.52
C ARG A 150 -10.25 -11.83 5.64
N PRO A 151 -11.32 -11.02 5.63
CA PRO A 151 -11.20 -9.57 5.53
C PRO A 151 -10.31 -8.93 6.58
N VAL A 152 -10.35 -9.41 7.83
CA VAL A 152 -9.53 -8.88 8.94
C VAL A 152 -8.02 -8.96 8.66
N LEU A 153 -7.57 -9.92 7.86
CA LEU A 153 -6.17 -10.08 7.48
C LEU A 153 -5.76 -9.20 6.28
N THR A 154 -6.74 -8.64 5.55
CA THR A 154 -6.43 -7.70 4.45
C THR A 154 -6.17 -6.28 4.95
N GLY A 155 -6.38 -6.04 6.25
CA GLY A 155 -6.16 -4.77 6.91
C GLY A 155 -4.83 -4.70 7.65
N VAL A 156 -4.52 -3.49 8.05
CA VAL A 156 -3.46 -3.16 9.00
C VAL A 156 -4.12 -2.68 10.28
N LEU A 157 -3.76 -3.27 11.40
CA LEU A 157 -4.19 -2.81 12.72
C LEU A 157 -3.38 -1.55 13.09
N LEU A 158 -4.08 -0.48 13.42
CA LEU A 158 -3.55 0.72 14.04
C LEU A 158 -4.01 0.73 15.49
N THR A 159 -3.11 0.63 16.45
CA THR A 159 -3.45 0.53 17.88
C THR A 159 -2.56 1.44 18.72
N PRO A 160 -3.05 1.99 19.85
CA PRO A 160 -2.23 2.81 20.72
C PRO A 160 -1.12 1.98 21.36
N PHE A 161 0.07 2.55 21.44
CA PHE A 161 1.22 1.91 22.08
C PHE A 161 2.22 2.95 22.57
N GLY A 162 2.62 2.88 23.85
CA GLY A 162 3.70 3.69 24.42
C GLY A 162 3.48 5.22 24.34
N GLY A 163 2.24 5.67 24.17
CA GLY A 163 1.90 7.08 23.93
C GLY A 163 1.92 7.48 22.44
N GLY A 164 2.31 6.57 21.57
CA GLY A 164 2.28 6.69 20.11
C GLY A 164 1.34 5.67 19.47
N LEU A 165 1.65 5.27 18.25
CA LEU A 165 0.88 4.34 17.44
C LEU A 165 1.70 3.09 17.14
N ARG A 166 1.12 1.91 17.28
CA ARG A 166 1.64 0.66 16.73
C ARG A 166 0.85 0.28 15.50
N VAL A 167 1.55 -0.11 14.44
CA VAL A 167 0.96 -0.62 13.20
C VAL A 167 1.36 -2.08 13.01
N VAL A 168 0.39 -2.95 12.73
CA VAL A 168 0.60 -4.40 12.61
C VAL A 168 -0.17 -4.96 11.43
N ALA A 169 0.46 -5.84 10.66
CA ALA A 169 -0.20 -6.61 9.61
C ALA A 169 0.27 -8.07 9.63
N THR A 170 -0.62 -8.97 9.22
CA THR A 170 -0.32 -10.40 9.09
C THR A 170 -1.22 -11.04 8.03
N ASP A 171 -0.71 -12.10 7.37
CA ASP A 171 -1.48 -12.97 6.49
C ASP A 171 -1.57 -14.41 7.03
N SER A 172 -1.19 -14.65 8.29
CA SER A 172 -1.04 -15.93 8.99
C SER A 172 0.29 -16.66 8.68
N TYR A 173 1.06 -16.24 7.70
CA TYR A 173 2.37 -16.84 7.36
C TYR A 173 3.53 -15.90 7.68
N ARG A 174 3.24 -14.63 7.83
CA ARG A 174 4.17 -13.57 8.20
C ARG A 174 3.45 -12.51 9.04
N LEU A 175 4.21 -11.76 9.80
CA LEU A 175 3.72 -10.65 10.59
C LEU A 175 4.76 -9.53 10.55
N ALA A 176 4.32 -8.31 10.34
CA ALA A 176 5.13 -7.11 10.49
C ALA A 176 4.52 -6.21 11.55
N GLN A 177 5.36 -5.68 12.44
CA GLN A 177 4.99 -4.74 13.48
C GLN A 177 5.95 -3.57 13.49
N ARG A 178 5.40 -2.36 13.58
CA ARG A 178 6.17 -1.12 13.68
C ARG A 178 5.59 -0.23 14.77
N ASP A 179 6.44 0.30 15.64
CA ASP A 179 6.08 1.29 16.65
C ASP A 179 6.45 2.70 16.15
N LEU A 180 5.52 3.64 16.26
CA LEU A 180 5.62 5.02 15.80
C LEU A 180 5.39 5.95 16.98
N ASP A 181 6.41 6.14 17.81
CA ASP A 181 6.32 6.86 19.08
C ASP A 181 5.91 8.33 18.91
N SER A 182 6.24 8.93 17.77
CA SER A 182 5.92 10.34 17.46
C SER A 182 4.57 10.55 16.74
N VAL A 183 3.82 9.45 16.47
CA VAL A 183 2.52 9.51 15.80
C VAL A 183 1.43 9.23 16.83
N SER A 184 0.63 10.24 17.16
CA SER A 184 -0.51 10.08 18.05
C SER A 184 -1.81 10.23 17.27
N MET A 185 -2.69 9.23 17.39
CA MET A 185 -4.01 9.17 16.77
C MET A 185 -5.01 8.59 17.77
N GLU A 186 -6.22 9.12 17.79
CA GLU A 186 -7.30 8.59 18.64
C GLU A 186 -7.95 7.38 17.95
N VAL A 187 -7.32 6.21 18.06
CA VAL A 187 -7.79 4.96 17.44
C VAL A 187 -8.60 4.07 18.40
N GLY A 188 -8.93 4.58 19.59
CA GLY A 188 -9.59 3.79 20.65
C GLY A 188 -8.68 2.72 21.27
N ASP A 189 -9.10 2.13 22.39
CA ASP A 189 -8.27 1.18 23.15
C ASP A 189 -7.95 -0.12 22.38
N LYS A 190 -8.85 -0.56 21.52
CA LYS A 190 -8.68 -1.77 20.71
C LYS A 190 -7.98 -1.53 19.37
N GLY A 191 -7.78 -0.25 19.02
CA GLY A 191 -7.32 0.12 17.69
C GLY A 191 -8.38 -0.03 16.60
N VAL A 192 -7.99 0.25 15.36
CA VAL A 192 -8.83 0.16 14.16
C VAL A 192 -8.14 -0.63 13.07
N LEU A 193 -8.93 -1.33 12.24
CA LEU A 193 -8.44 -2.05 11.07
C LEU A 193 -8.68 -1.21 9.81
N VAL A 194 -7.59 -0.71 9.24
CA VAL A 194 -7.63 0.06 7.99
C VAL A 194 -7.23 -0.84 6.83
N PRO A 195 -7.99 -0.88 5.73
CA PRO A 195 -7.61 -1.66 4.55
C PRO A 195 -6.19 -1.34 4.08
N SER A 196 -5.36 -2.36 3.88
CA SER A 196 -3.97 -2.19 3.43
C SER A 196 -3.87 -1.39 2.13
N ARG A 197 -4.82 -1.59 1.19
CA ARG A 197 -4.93 -0.83 -0.05
C ARG A 197 -5.07 0.69 0.18
N ALA A 198 -5.86 1.10 1.17
CA ALA A 198 -6.01 2.52 1.50
C ALA A 198 -4.70 3.11 2.00
N LEU A 199 -3.99 2.40 2.88
CA LEU A 199 -2.69 2.83 3.40
C LEU A 199 -1.58 2.83 2.34
N GLU A 200 -1.62 1.90 1.38
CA GLU A 200 -0.73 1.95 0.21
C GLU A 200 -0.96 3.22 -0.61
N GLU A 201 -2.21 3.63 -0.80
CA GLU A 201 -2.51 4.86 -1.53
C GLU A 201 -2.08 6.11 -0.74
N VAL A 202 -2.29 6.14 0.59
CA VAL A 202 -1.73 7.21 1.45
C VAL A 202 -0.20 7.29 1.28
N ALA A 203 0.48 6.14 1.31
CA ALA A 203 1.93 6.09 1.14
C ALA A 203 2.43 6.59 -0.24
N ARG A 204 1.59 6.51 -1.27
CA ARG A 204 1.87 7.07 -2.61
C ARG A 204 1.60 8.56 -2.71
N LEU A 205 0.62 9.07 -1.94
CA LEU A 205 0.26 10.49 -1.94
C LEU A 205 1.29 11.34 -1.21
N VAL A 206 1.93 10.80 -0.18
CA VAL A 206 2.95 11.50 0.62
C VAL A 206 4.27 11.56 -0.14
N VAL A 207 4.60 12.73 -0.65
CA VAL A 207 5.86 13.01 -1.36
C VAL A 207 6.52 14.24 -0.73
N GLY A 208 7.77 14.09 -0.28
CA GLY A 208 8.48 15.16 0.41
C GLY A 208 8.00 15.36 1.85
N ASP A 209 8.35 16.49 2.42
CA ASP A 209 8.00 16.87 3.79
C ASP A 209 6.57 17.46 3.82
N VAL A 210 5.58 16.59 3.97
CA VAL A 210 4.17 16.98 4.03
C VAL A 210 3.51 16.40 5.28
N ARG A 211 2.53 17.13 5.80
CA ARG A 211 1.70 16.69 6.92
C ARG A 211 0.51 15.90 6.38
N VAL A 212 0.10 14.88 7.13
CA VAL A 212 -1.10 14.08 6.85
C VAL A 212 -2.15 14.41 7.91
N GLY A 213 -3.27 14.96 7.46
CA GLY A 213 -4.45 15.10 8.29
C GLY A 213 -5.16 13.75 8.41
N VAL A 214 -5.65 13.43 9.59
CA VAL A 214 -6.40 12.18 9.84
C VAL A 214 -7.66 12.48 10.61
N GLN A 215 -8.76 11.83 10.22
CA GLN A 215 -10.00 11.78 10.97
C GLN A 215 -10.53 10.35 10.99
N LEU A 216 -11.02 9.93 12.14
CA LEU A 216 -11.64 8.63 12.34
C LEU A 216 -13.06 8.82 12.82
N ASP A 217 -14.00 8.01 12.32
CA ASP A 217 -15.28 7.75 12.93
C ASP A 217 -15.47 6.25 13.18
N GLU A 218 -16.69 5.82 13.56
CA GLU A 218 -16.98 4.41 13.88
C GLU A 218 -16.77 3.44 12.70
N SER A 219 -16.79 3.91 11.45
CA SER A 219 -16.81 3.07 10.25
C SER A 219 -15.83 3.48 9.16
N THR A 220 -15.23 4.66 9.29
CA THR A 220 -14.48 5.27 8.19
C THR A 220 -13.23 6.00 8.72
N VAL A 221 -12.16 5.93 7.96
CA VAL A 221 -10.99 6.77 8.14
C VAL A 221 -10.85 7.73 6.97
N LEU A 222 -10.52 8.99 7.26
CA LEU A 222 -10.13 10.00 6.29
C LEU A 222 -8.64 10.32 6.46
N PHE A 223 -7.94 10.40 5.35
CA PHE A 223 -6.60 10.97 5.24
C PHE A 223 -6.63 12.18 4.31
N GLU A 224 -6.02 13.28 4.74
CA GLU A 224 -5.85 14.50 3.95
C GLU A 224 -4.36 14.73 3.68
N VAL A 225 -3.98 14.75 2.40
CA VAL A 225 -2.61 14.99 1.95
C VAL A 225 -2.62 16.13 0.93
N GLY A 226 -2.31 17.35 1.37
CA GLY A 226 -2.46 18.53 0.55
C GLY A 226 -3.93 18.73 0.12
N ALA A 227 -4.19 18.78 -1.18
CA ALA A 227 -5.52 18.94 -1.73
C ALA A 227 -6.26 17.61 -2.00
N THR A 228 -5.61 16.49 -1.72
CA THR A 228 -6.18 15.14 -1.92
C THR A 228 -6.79 14.63 -0.63
N ARG A 229 -8.02 14.15 -0.68
CA ARG A 229 -8.75 13.49 0.39
C ARG A 229 -8.96 12.03 0.03
N LEU A 230 -8.58 11.13 0.94
CA LEU A 230 -8.77 9.69 0.80
C LEU A 230 -9.61 9.20 1.97
N SER A 231 -10.79 8.68 1.69
CA SER A 231 -11.65 8.01 2.67
C SER A 231 -11.67 6.52 2.43
N ALA A 232 -11.56 5.74 3.50
CA ALA A 232 -11.69 4.28 3.44
C ALA A 232 -12.60 3.77 4.54
N ARG A 233 -13.42 2.76 4.21
CA ARG A 233 -14.24 2.05 5.19
C ARG A 233 -13.34 1.18 6.06
N LEU A 234 -13.52 1.24 7.38
CA LEU A 234 -12.81 0.37 8.32
C LEU A 234 -13.28 -1.07 8.17
N ILE A 235 -12.36 -2.01 8.39
CA ILE A 235 -12.68 -3.44 8.38
C ILE A 235 -13.27 -3.80 9.75
N ASN A 236 -14.47 -4.37 9.74
CA ASN A 236 -15.12 -4.88 10.95
C ASN A 236 -14.55 -6.26 11.34
N GLY A 237 -14.32 -6.45 12.62
CA GLY A 237 -13.87 -7.72 13.19
C GLY A 237 -12.65 -7.56 14.12
N ASP A 238 -12.36 -8.61 14.86
CA ASP A 238 -11.20 -8.62 15.77
C ASP A 238 -9.95 -9.10 15.04
N PHE A 239 -8.88 -8.31 15.13
CA PHE A 239 -7.57 -8.73 14.66
C PHE A 239 -7.05 -9.90 15.48
N PRO A 240 -6.41 -10.91 14.88
CA PRO A 240 -5.88 -12.06 15.63
C PRO A 240 -4.91 -11.64 16.73
N SER A 241 -4.96 -12.31 17.87
CA SER A 241 -3.93 -12.18 18.91
C SER A 241 -2.59 -12.62 18.32
N TYR A 242 -1.66 -11.70 18.20
CA TYR A 242 -0.39 -11.90 17.49
C TYR A 242 0.84 -11.89 18.39
N GLU A 243 0.73 -11.33 19.59
CA GLU A 243 1.86 -11.14 20.51
C GLU A 243 2.53 -12.48 20.85
N GLY A 244 1.71 -13.52 21.03
CA GLY A 244 2.18 -14.88 21.30
C GLY A 244 2.87 -15.57 20.11
N LEU A 245 2.78 -14.98 18.90
CA LEU A 245 3.46 -15.50 17.71
C LEU A 245 4.89 -14.98 17.56
N ILE A 246 5.23 -13.90 18.27
CA ILE A 246 6.56 -13.30 18.23
C ILE A 246 7.52 -14.18 19.05
N PRO A 247 8.54 -14.80 18.45
CA PRO A 247 9.46 -15.66 19.17
C PRO A 247 10.26 -14.86 20.22
N THR A 248 10.45 -15.43 21.38
CA THR A 248 11.24 -14.86 22.49
C THR A 248 12.52 -15.62 22.76
N ASP A 249 12.64 -16.85 22.28
CA ASP A 249 13.81 -17.71 22.40
C ASP A 249 14.51 -17.84 21.04
N HIS A 250 15.79 -17.47 21.00
CA HIS A 250 16.57 -17.35 19.77
C HIS A 250 17.98 -17.94 19.96
N PRO A 251 18.12 -19.27 19.97
CA PRO A 251 19.43 -19.91 20.11
C PRO A 251 20.36 -19.66 18.93
N ASN A 252 19.81 -19.32 17.76
CA ASN A 252 20.59 -19.09 16.56
C ASN A 252 20.42 -17.64 16.08
N ARG A 253 21.53 -17.00 15.73
CA ARG A 253 21.59 -15.60 15.29
C ARG A 253 22.46 -15.47 14.05
N LEU A 254 21.89 -15.01 12.96
CA LEU A 254 22.59 -14.65 11.72
C LEU A 254 22.64 -13.14 11.58
N VAL A 255 23.82 -12.61 11.20
CA VAL A 255 24.03 -11.23 10.76
C VAL A 255 24.50 -11.28 9.31
N ALA A 256 23.85 -10.55 8.44
CA ALA A 256 24.21 -10.48 7.03
C ALA A 256 24.06 -9.06 6.48
N ASP A 257 24.87 -8.74 5.47
CA ASP A 257 24.70 -7.50 4.68
C ASP A 257 23.35 -7.52 3.96
N ARG A 258 22.51 -6.51 4.24
CA ARG A 258 21.13 -6.43 3.75
C ARG A 258 21.06 -6.37 2.22
N LYS A 259 21.92 -5.56 1.59
CA LYS A 259 21.92 -5.38 0.14
C LYS A 259 22.33 -6.67 -0.58
N THR A 260 23.41 -7.29 -0.13
CA THR A 260 23.89 -8.56 -0.70
C THR A 260 22.84 -9.65 -0.56
N LEU A 261 22.17 -9.74 0.60
CA LEU A 261 21.09 -10.70 0.83
C LEU A 261 19.89 -10.44 -0.08
N LEU A 262 19.45 -9.20 -0.22
CA LEU A 262 18.34 -8.86 -1.14
C LEU A 262 18.65 -9.24 -2.58
N ASP A 263 19.86 -8.96 -3.04
CA ASP A 263 20.29 -9.28 -4.40
C ASP A 263 20.36 -10.81 -4.63
N ALA A 264 20.86 -11.56 -3.64
CA ALA A 264 20.86 -13.03 -3.67
C ALA A 264 19.43 -13.61 -3.68
N ILE A 265 18.54 -13.10 -2.80
CA ILE A 265 17.13 -13.50 -2.78
C ILE A 265 16.48 -13.23 -4.14
N ARG A 266 16.70 -12.07 -4.76
CA ARG A 266 16.14 -11.71 -6.08
C ARG A 266 16.58 -12.68 -7.17
N ARG A 267 17.84 -13.13 -7.18
CA ARG A 267 18.32 -14.09 -8.16
C ARG A 267 17.76 -15.50 -7.93
N VAL A 268 17.86 -16.02 -6.70
CA VAL A 268 17.37 -17.36 -6.38
C VAL A 268 15.86 -17.47 -6.53
N ARG A 269 15.12 -16.38 -6.24
CA ARG A 269 13.65 -16.32 -6.40
C ARG A 269 13.16 -16.56 -7.83
N LEU A 270 14.00 -16.37 -8.84
CA LEU A 270 13.62 -16.67 -10.23
C LEU A 270 13.25 -18.14 -10.42
N LEU A 271 13.82 -19.03 -9.60
CA LEU A 271 13.48 -20.47 -9.59
C LEU A 271 12.59 -20.86 -8.39
N ALA A 272 12.57 -20.06 -7.32
CA ALA A 272 11.68 -20.24 -6.17
C ALA A 272 10.30 -19.67 -6.47
N LEU A 273 9.57 -20.26 -7.42
CA LEU A 273 8.19 -19.89 -7.74
C LEU A 273 7.24 -20.25 -6.59
N ALA A 274 5.98 -19.85 -6.64
CA ALA A 274 4.99 -19.87 -5.54
C ALA A 274 4.90 -21.17 -4.72
N GLN A 275 5.30 -22.32 -5.26
CA GLN A 275 5.28 -23.63 -4.58
C GLN A 275 6.69 -24.17 -4.29
N VAL A 276 7.75 -23.51 -4.73
CA VAL A 276 9.13 -23.93 -4.51
C VAL A 276 9.71 -23.12 -3.34
N PRO A 277 10.01 -23.76 -2.20
CA PRO A 277 10.57 -23.07 -1.06
C PRO A 277 12.01 -22.63 -1.36
N MET A 278 12.39 -21.46 -0.86
CA MET A 278 13.79 -21.04 -0.77
C MET A 278 14.39 -21.64 0.48
N ARG A 279 15.42 -22.45 0.34
CA ARG A 279 16.20 -22.99 1.45
C ARG A 279 17.27 -21.98 1.86
N VAL A 280 17.37 -21.76 3.15
CA VAL A 280 18.33 -20.88 3.82
C VAL A 280 19.20 -21.77 4.69
N SER A 281 20.44 -22.02 4.28
CA SER A 281 21.42 -22.82 5.01
C SER A 281 22.40 -21.89 5.71
N MET A 282 22.44 -21.97 7.03
CA MET A 282 23.27 -21.13 7.91
C MET A 282 24.33 -22.01 8.56
N THR A 283 25.59 -21.64 8.34
CA THR A 283 26.76 -22.30 8.91
C THR A 283 27.76 -21.26 9.41
N ALA A 284 28.74 -21.66 10.20
CA ALA A 284 29.74 -20.71 10.68
C ALA A 284 30.45 -20.00 9.52
N GLY A 285 30.23 -18.69 9.39
CA GLY A 285 30.84 -17.81 8.39
C GLY A 285 30.17 -17.74 7.03
N ALA A 286 29.11 -18.55 6.75
CA ALA A 286 28.45 -18.59 5.45
C ALA A 286 26.92 -18.70 5.56
N LEU A 287 26.27 -18.03 4.62
CA LEU A 287 24.84 -18.17 4.34
C LEU A 287 24.67 -18.64 2.91
N THR A 288 23.95 -19.75 2.70
CA THR A 288 23.62 -20.25 1.36
C THR A 288 22.11 -20.22 1.14
N LEU A 289 21.68 -19.56 0.06
CA LEU A 289 20.31 -19.59 -0.44
C LEU A 289 20.22 -20.57 -1.60
N SER A 290 19.25 -21.45 -1.60
CA SER A 290 19.02 -22.35 -2.73
C SER A 290 17.54 -22.60 -3.00
N ALA A 291 17.23 -22.89 -4.27
CA ALA A 291 15.92 -23.33 -4.73
C ALA A 291 16.09 -24.37 -5.83
N THR A 292 15.30 -25.45 -5.76
CA THR A 292 15.27 -26.49 -6.77
C THR A 292 13.85 -26.64 -7.30
N ALA A 293 13.64 -26.24 -8.55
CA ALA A 293 12.37 -26.41 -9.26
C ALA A 293 12.46 -27.63 -10.17
N GLN A 294 11.64 -28.64 -9.88
CA GLN A 294 11.58 -29.85 -10.67
C GLN A 294 11.27 -29.50 -12.13
N ASP A 295 11.99 -30.08 -13.06
CA ASP A 295 11.88 -29.86 -14.52
C ASP A 295 12.29 -28.45 -15.03
N VAL A 296 12.77 -27.55 -14.16
CA VAL A 296 13.23 -26.22 -14.53
C VAL A 296 14.71 -26.03 -14.27
N GLY A 297 15.17 -26.36 -13.05
CA GLY A 297 16.58 -26.22 -12.67
C GLY A 297 16.77 -25.90 -11.20
N GLU A 298 18.00 -25.58 -10.86
CA GLU A 298 18.41 -25.19 -9.51
C GLU A 298 19.17 -23.87 -9.50
N ALA A 299 19.05 -23.15 -8.41
CA ALA A 299 19.84 -21.94 -8.12
C ALA A 299 20.45 -22.07 -6.75
N THR A 300 21.70 -21.63 -6.64
CA THR A 300 22.41 -21.56 -5.37
C THR A 300 23.25 -20.26 -5.33
N GLU A 301 23.12 -19.55 -4.25
CA GLU A 301 23.92 -18.33 -3.96
C GLU A 301 24.53 -18.47 -2.57
N GLU A 302 25.83 -18.26 -2.47
CA GLU A 302 26.56 -18.27 -1.21
C GLU A 302 27.12 -16.87 -0.92
N MET A 303 27.03 -16.46 0.33
CA MET A 303 27.52 -15.19 0.81
C MET A 303 28.16 -15.31 2.19
N ALA A 304 29.09 -14.42 2.49
CA ALA A 304 29.63 -14.30 3.83
C ALA A 304 28.57 -13.78 4.80
N ALA A 305 28.46 -14.39 5.96
CA ALA A 305 27.60 -13.96 7.03
C ALA A 305 28.18 -14.37 8.39
N SER A 306 27.87 -13.63 9.44
CA SER A 306 28.22 -14.04 10.81
C SER A 306 27.07 -14.88 11.37
N TYR A 307 27.33 -16.11 11.75
CA TYR A 307 26.33 -17.00 12.30
C TYR A 307 26.77 -17.58 13.63
N GLU A 308 25.92 -17.48 14.62
CA GLU A 308 26.05 -18.04 15.96
C GLU A 308 24.92 -19.04 16.18
N GLY A 309 25.25 -20.29 16.47
CA GLY A 309 24.30 -21.38 16.69
C GLY A 309 24.73 -22.68 16.03
N GLU A 310 23.82 -23.68 16.05
CA GLU A 310 24.02 -24.96 15.34
C GLU A 310 23.71 -24.81 13.86
N ASP A 311 24.44 -25.52 12.99
CA ASP A 311 24.17 -25.53 11.55
C ASP A 311 22.69 -25.83 11.28
N LEU A 312 22.03 -24.94 10.56
CA LEU A 312 20.58 -25.01 10.35
C LEU A 312 20.22 -24.79 8.89
N VAL A 313 19.35 -25.67 8.39
CA VAL A 313 18.66 -25.50 7.09
C VAL A 313 17.18 -25.27 7.36
N ILE A 314 16.69 -24.10 7.00
CA ILE A 314 15.29 -23.70 7.13
C ILE A 314 14.76 -23.24 5.77
N ALA A 315 13.48 -23.39 5.50
CA ALA A 315 12.91 -22.98 4.22
C ALA A 315 11.82 -21.93 4.42
N PHE A 316 11.76 -20.98 3.48
CA PHE A 316 10.76 -19.91 3.50
C PHE A 316 10.13 -19.72 2.11
N ASN A 317 8.98 -19.06 2.12
CA ASN A 317 8.48 -18.44 0.91
C ASN A 317 9.44 -17.32 0.48
N ALA A 318 9.98 -17.40 -0.72
CA ALA A 318 10.99 -16.47 -1.21
C ALA A 318 10.50 -15.01 -1.29
N GLN A 319 9.20 -14.81 -1.63
CA GLN A 319 8.61 -13.48 -1.66
C GLN A 319 8.49 -12.90 -0.24
N TYR A 320 8.07 -13.71 0.73
CA TYR A 320 7.91 -13.27 2.11
C TYR A 320 9.25 -12.94 2.77
N LEU A 321 10.29 -13.74 2.48
CA LEU A 321 11.63 -13.45 2.93
C LEU A 321 12.15 -12.14 2.31
N HIS A 322 11.95 -11.96 1.00
CA HIS A 322 12.29 -10.72 0.31
C HIS A 322 11.61 -9.50 0.95
N ASP A 323 10.28 -9.55 1.12
CA ASP A 323 9.51 -8.44 1.68
C ASP A 323 9.98 -8.09 3.10
N GLY A 324 10.29 -9.11 3.93
CA GLY A 324 10.80 -8.89 5.28
C GLY A 324 12.18 -8.21 5.30
N VAL A 325 13.11 -8.66 4.46
CA VAL A 325 14.45 -8.05 4.36
C VAL A 325 14.38 -6.65 3.73
N GLU A 326 13.49 -6.44 2.75
CA GLU A 326 13.28 -5.14 2.10
C GLU A 326 12.70 -4.10 3.07
N ALA A 327 11.84 -4.53 3.99
CA ALA A 327 11.21 -3.67 4.99
C ALA A 327 12.15 -3.20 6.10
N LEU A 328 13.29 -3.87 6.30
CA LEU A 328 14.29 -3.47 7.30
C LEU A 328 15.06 -2.22 6.85
N ASP A 329 15.39 -1.37 7.81
CA ASP A 329 16.29 -0.24 7.63
C ASP A 329 17.74 -0.66 7.97
N GLY A 330 18.73 0.13 7.51
CA GLY A 330 20.14 -0.08 7.78
C GLY A 330 20.85 -0.98 6.77
N ASP A 331 22.14 -1.20 7.01
CA ASP A 331 23.02 -1.96 6.11
C ASP A 331 23.07 -3.45 6.48
N GLU A 332 22.78 -3.81 7.71
CA GLU A 332 22.76 -5.18 8.21
C GLU A 332 21.37 -5.64 8.63
N ILE A 333 21.15 -6.95 8.55
CA ILE A 333 19.97 -7.61 9.10
C ILE A 333 20.37 -8.62 10.18
N LEU A 334 19.46 -8.83 11.12
CA LEU A 334 19.49 -9.90 12.10
C LEU A 334 18.37 -10.89 11.75
N LEU A 335 18.74 -12.16 11.55
CA LEU A 335 17.79 -13.25 11.44
C LEU A 335 17.97 -14.17 12.65
N TYR A 336 16.93 -14.25 13.48
CA TYR A 336 16.86 -15.11 14.63
C TYR A 336 16.01 -16.35 14.33
N THR A 337 16.50 -17.52 14.71
CA THR A 337 15.81 -18.78 14.52
C THR A 337 15.97 -19.68 15.74
N ALA A 338 14.99 -20.54 15.97
CA ALA A 338 15.10 -21.61 16.97
C ALA A 338 15.38 -22.97 16.31
N ASP A 339 14.50 -23.37 15.40
CA ASP A 339 14.64 -24.60 14.63
C ASP A 339 13.95 -24.46 13.25
N LYS A 340 13.97 -25.53 12.46
CA LYS A 340 13.40 -25.55 11.10
C LYS A 340 11.87 -25.46 11.01
N LEU A 341 11.14 -25.51 12.14
CA LEU A 341 9.68 -25.53 12.18
C LEU A 341 9.08 -24.36 12.95
N LYS A 342 9.88 -23.64 13.74
CA LYS A 342 9.44 -22.48 14.50
C LYS A 342 9.59 -21.19 13.70
N PRO A 343 8.77 -20.17 13.96
CA PRO A 343 8.87 -18.87 13.30
C PRO A 343 10.27 -18.28 13.45
N ALA A 344 10.76 -17.66 12.38
CA ALA A 344 11.95 -16.84 12.40
C ALA A 344 11.60 -15.37 12.65
N LEU A 345 12.52 -14.62 13.25
CA LEU A 345 12.37 -13.20 13.53
C LEU A 345 13.48 -12.43 12.81
N LEU A 346 13.06 -11.47 11.98
CA LEU A 346 13.92 -10.51 11.29
C LEU A 346 13.88 -9.16 12.03
N ARG A 347 15.05 -8.57 12.26
CA ARG A 347 15.22 -7.22 12.84
C ARG A 347 16.39 -6.49 12.18
N SER A 348 16.43 -5.18 12.37
CA SER A 348 17.63 -4.37 12.15
C SER A 348 18.43 -4.29 13.45
N PRO A 349 19.77 -4.35 13.42
CA PRO A 349 20.60 -4.08 14.60
C PRO A 349 20.50 -2.62 15.06
N GLU A 350 20.13 -1.71 14.16
CA GLU A 350 20.10 -0.27 14.42
C GLU A 350 18.74 0.21 14.97
N ARG A 351 17.69 -0.62 14.87
CA ARG A 351 16.32 -0.23 15.22
C ARG A 351 15.55 -1.35 15.92
N GLU A 352 15.00 -1.03 17.07
CA GLU A 352 14.19 -1.97 17.87
C GLU A 352 12.69 -1.81 17.62
N ASP A 353 12.27 -0.70 17.01
CA ASP A 353 10.88 -0.31 16.80
C ASP A 353 10.18 -1.02 15.63
N PHE A 354 10.91 -1.90 14.91
CA PHE A 354 10.37 -2.74 13.84
C PHE A 354 10.78 -4.20 14.01
N LEU A 355 9.83 -5.09 13.76
CA LEU A 355 10.09 -6.53 13.67
C LEU A 355 9.26 -7.18 12.56
N TYR A 356 9.82 -8.26 12.02
CA TYR A 356 9.13 -9.07 11.02
C TYR A 356 9.27 -10.56 11.37
N VAL A 357 8.14 -11.24 11.51
CA VAL A 357 8.08 -12.68 11.80
C VAL A 357 7.75 -13.43 10.51
N LEU A 358 8.43 -14.53 10.27
CA LEU A 358 8.28 -15.35 9.07
C LEU A 358 8.12 -16.82 9.43
N MET A 359 7.01 -17.42 9.01
CA MET A 359 6.74 -18.84 9.21
C MET A 359 7.56 -19.67 8.24
N PRO A 360 8.26 -20.72 8.70
CA PRO A 360 8.98 -21.64 7.81
C PRO A 360 8.02 -22.54 7.05
N LEU A 361 8.47 -22.98 5.88
CA LEU A 361 7.83 -24.03 5.09
C LEU A 361 8.43 -25.39 5.44
N ARG A 362 7.60 -26.41 5.48
CA ARG A 362 8.10 -27.78 5.67
C ARG A 362 8.86 -28.21 4.41
N ILE A 363 10.09 -28.68 4.61
CA ILE A 363 10.88 -29.33 3.56
C ILE A 363 10.53 -30.81 3.62
N THR A 364 9.92 -31.35 2.57
CA THR A 364 9.72 -32.79 2.38
C THR A 364 10.96 -33.40 1.74
#